data_f761b291fd0c943e5e0d1761fec42df0
#
_entry.id   f761b291fd0c943e5e0d1761fec42df0
#
_cell.length_a   1.000
_cell.length_b   1.000
_cell.length_c   1.000
_cell.angle_alpha   90.00
_cell.angle_beta   90.00
_cell.angle_gamma   90.00
#
_symmetry.space_group_name_H-M   'P 1'
#
loop_
_entity.id
_entity.type
_entity.pdbx_description
1 polymer ?
#
loop_
_entity_poly.entity_id
_entity_poly.type
_entity_poly.pdbx_seq_one_letter_code
_entity_poly.pdbx_strand_id
1 'polypeptide(L)'
;YFHAALQLGGPARSVAFSVPTGNFGDIFAGYLARNMGLPINQLVVATNRNDILHRFMSGNQYVKETLHATLSPSMDIMVSSNFERLLFDLHGRNGAAIAGLMDNFRKGGGFSVEQERWTEARKLFDSLAVSDEQTCETIAQVFAECGEVLDPHTAIG
;
A
#
# COMPACT_ATOMS: atom_id res chain seq x y z
N TYR A 1 -6.23 -12.69 3.61
CA TYR A 1 -6.96 -11.83 4.56
C TYR A 1 -7.96 -12.63 5.38
N PHE A 2 -8.99 -13.24 4.79
CA PHE A 2 -10.00 -13.99 5.55
C PHE A 2 -9.37 -15.09 6.40
N HIS A 3 -8.50 -15.93 5.82
CA HIS A 3 -7.84 -17.01 6.57
C HIS A 3 -7.08 -16.47 7.78
N ALA A 4 -6.21 -15.47 7.58
CA ALA A 4 -5.40 -14.90 8.66
C ALA A 4 -6.28 -14.23 9.74
N ALA A 5 -7.29 -13.46 9.34
CA ALA A 5 -8.20 -12.82 10.28
C ALA A 5 -8.97 -13.84 11.12
N LEU A 6 -9.46 -14.93 10.52
CA LEU A 6 -10.16 -16.00 11.23
C LEU A 6 -9.25 -16.71 12.25
N GLN A 7 -7.98 -16.96 11.89
CA GLN A 7 -6.99 -17.53 12.83
C GLN A 7 -6.70 -16.61 14.02
N LEU A 8 -6.82 -15.29 13.82
CA LEU A 8 -6.62 -14.27 14.85
C LEU A 8 -7.88 -13.93 15.66
N GLY A 9 -8.98 -14.67 15.47
CA GLY A 9 -10.23 -14.50 16.23
C GLY A 9 -11.29 -13.64 15.53
N GLY A 10 -11.15 -13.36 14.24
CA GLY A 10 -12.23 -12.76 13.47
C GLY A 10 -13.44 -13.71 13.35
N PRO A 11 -14.68 -13.21 13.16
CA PRO A 11 -15.04 -11.79 13.03
C PRO A 11 -15.22 -11.06 14.38
N ALA A 12 -15.08 -11.74 15.52
CA ALA A 12 -15.27 -11.13 16.84
C ALA A 12 -14.15 -10.13 17.21
N ARG A 13 -13.01 -10.22 16.55
CA ARG A 13 -11.84 -9.35 16.73
C ARG A 13 -11.56 -8.58 15.47
N SER A 14 -11.34 -7.26 15.62
CA SER A 14 -10.83 -6.40 14.55
C SER A 14 -9.32 -6.62 14.35
N VAL A 15 -8.87 -6.56 13.11
CA VAL A 15 -7.47 -6.77 12.70
C VAL A 15 -6.96 -5.61 11.86
N ALA A 16 -5.64 -5.40 11.90
CA ALA A 16 -4.91 -4.55 10.97
C ALA A 16 -3.94 -5.42 10.16
N PHE A 17 -3.61 -5.00 8.96
CA PHE A 17 -2.59 -5.62 8.13
C PHE A 17 -1.58 -4.59 7.66
N SER A 18 -0.30 -4.85 7.92
CA SER A 18 0.80 -4.19 7.23
C SER A 18 1.17 -5.01 6.01
N VAL A 19 1.20 -4.38 4.84
CA VAL A 19 1.30 -5.09 3.56
C VAL A 19 2.45 -4.50 2.74
N PRO A 20 3.53 -5.27 2.50
CA PRO A 20 4.57 -4.88 1.55
C PRO A 20 3.95 -4.60 0.19
N THR A 21 4.02 -3.35 -0.27
CA THR A 21 3.18 -2.91 -1.38
C THR A 21 3.98 -2.26 -2.50
N GLY A 22 4.02 -2.92 -3.66
CA GLY A 22 4.42 -2.33 -4.94
C GLY A 22 3.18 -2.02 -5.80
N ASN A 23 2.66 -3.02 -6.48
CA ASN A 23 1.56 -2.88 -7.44
C ASN A 23 0.15 -2.71 -6.84
N PHE A 24 0.03 -2.61 -5.52
CA PHE A 24 -1.25 -2.42 -4.81
C PHE A 24 -2.25 -3.58 -4.91
N GLY A 25 -1.90 -4.68 -5.57
CA GLY A 25 -2.84 -5.80 -5.82
C GLY A 25 -3.24 -6.51 -4.54
N ASP A 26 -2.27 -6.86 -3.70
CA ASP A 26 -2.48 -7.55 -2.44
C ASP A 26 -3.28 -6.68 -1.46
N ILE A 27 -2.82 -5.49 -1.14
CA ILE A 27 -3.52 -4.60 -0.19
C ILE A 27 -4.93 -4.22 -0.69
N PHE A 28 -5.15 -4.14 -2.00
CA PHE A 28 -6.48 -3.95 -2.58
C PHE A 28 -7.40 -5.15 -2.31
N ALA A 29 -6.86 -6.38 -2.29
CA ALA A 29 -7.64 -7.55 -1.86
C ALA A 29 -8.04 -7.44 -0.38
N GLY A 30 -7.20 -6.87 0.49
CA GLY A 30 -7.56 -6.52 1.87
C GLY A 30 -8.70 -5.49 1.94
N TYR A 31 -8.65 -4.46 1.11
CA TYR A 31 -9.74 -3.48 0.96
C TYR A 31 -11.05 -4.15 0.53
N LEU A 32 -11.01 -5.05 -0.44
CA LEU A 32 -12.19 -5.81 -0.86
C LEU A 32 -12.72 -6.72 0.24
N ALA A 33 -11.83 -7.41 0.97
CA ALA A 33 -12.22 -8.26 2.09
C ALA A 33 -12.95 -7.47 3.19
N ARG A 34 -12.48 -6.24 3.50
CA ARG A 34 -13.18 -5.31 4.39
C ARG A 34 -14.56 -4.95 3.87
N ASN A 35 -14.69 -4.62 2.58
CA ASN A 35 -15.98 -4.30 1.96
C ASN A 35 -16.94 -5.49 1.94
N MET A 36 -16.41 -6.72 2.00
CA MET A 36 -17.18 -7.94 2.16
C MET A 36 -17.58 -8.24 3.62
N GLY A 37 -17.18 -7.38 4.57
CA GLY A 37 -17.56 -7.50 5.98
C GLY A 37 -16.47 -8.03 6.92
N LEU A 38 -15.25 -8.29 6.43
CA LEU A 38 -14.15 -8.64 7.32
C LEU A 38 -13.79 -7.42 8.21
N PRO A 39 -13.68 -7.57 9.55
CA PRO A 39 -13.45 -6.44 10.45
C PRO A 39 -11.98 -5.98 10.41
N ILE A 40 -11.60 -5.38 9.29
CA ILE A 40 -10.30 -4.73 9.13
C ILE A 40 -10.45 -3.26 9.52
N ASN A 41 -9.72 -2.82 10.54
CA ASN A 41 -9.71 -1.43 10.98
C ASN A 41 -8.62 -0.60 10.30
N GLN A 42 -7.53 -1.23 9.85
CA GLN A 42 -6.43 -0.52 9.18
C GLN A 42 -5.71 -1.41 8.18
N LEU A 43 -5.31 -0.81 7.07
CA LEU A 43 -4.40 -1.35 6.07
C LEU A 43 -3.19 -0.43 5.94
N VAL A 44 -2.00 -0.92 6.23
CA VAL A 44 -0.77 -0.13 6.13
C VAL A 44 -0.06 -0.45 4.82
N VAL A 45 0.06 0.55 3.96
CA VAL A 45 0.83 0.49 2.71
C VAL A 45 2.31 0.63 3.07
N ALA A 46 3.03 -0.48 3.15
CA ALA A 46 4.47 -0.47 3.42
C ALA A 46 5.23 -0.49 2.09
N THR A 47 5.99 0.55 1.80
CA THR A 47 6.79 0.67 0.57
C THR A 47 8.29 0.59 0.89
N ASN A 48 9.10 0.25 -0.11
CA ASN A 48 10.53 0.49 -0.06
C ASN A 48 10.83 1.96 -0.45
N ARG A 49 12.07 2.28 -0.77
CA ARG A 49 12.50 3.62 -1.22
C ARG A 49 11.76 4.11 -2.47
N ASN A 50 11.13 3.24 -3.23
CA ASN A 50 10.26 3.58 -4.36
C ASN A 50 8.84 3.83 -3.83
N ASP A 51 8.64 4.99 -3.27
CA ASP A 51 7.59 5.33 -2.30
C ASP A 51 6.37 6.07 -2.87
N ILE A 52 6.09 5.95 -4.16
CA ILE A 52 5.01 6.68 -4.83
C ILE A 52 3.65 6.55 -4.12
N LEU A 53 3.35 5.35 -3.59
CA LEU A 53 2.12 5.09 -2.84
C LEU A 53 2.16 5.77 -1.45
N HIS A 54 3.31 5.72 -0.76
CA HIS A 54 3.46 6.42 0.51
C HIS A 54 3.30 7.93 0.34
N ARG A 55 3.91 8.54 -0.69
CA ARG A 55 3.74 9.98 -0.98
C ARG A 55 2.30 10.35 -1.29
N PHE A 56 1.55 9.47 -1.96
CA PHE A 56 0.12 9.69 -2.14
C PHE A 56 -0.62 9.60 -0.80
N MET A 57 -0.40 8.57 -0.01
CA MET A 57 -1.11 8.40 1.27
C MET A 57 -0.74 9.49 2.29
N SER A 58 0.50 9.94 2.34
CA SER A 58 0.96 10.94 3.30
C SER A 58 0.71 12.39 2.87
N GLY A 59 0.71 12.67 1.54
CA GLY A 59 0.68 14.04 1.03
C GLY A 59 -0.21 14.27 -0.19
N ASN A 60 -1.06 13.31 -0.58
CA ASN A 60 -1.92 13.41 -1.76
C ASN A 60 -1.16 13.72 -3.06
N GLN A 61 0.02 13.14 -3.23
CA GLN A 61 0.88 13.37 -4.40
C GLN A 61 1.25 12.04 -5.06
N TYR A 62 0.71 11.78 -6.24
CA TYR A 62 1.06 10.63 -7.06
C TYR A 62 1.88 11.08 -8.26
N VAL A 63 3.20 11.19 -8.06
CA VAL A 63 4.16 11.73 -9.05
C VAL A 63 5.30 10.75 -9.23
N LYS A 64 5.72 10.52 -10.49
CA LYS A 64 6.89 9.68 -10.75
C LYS A 64 8.18 10.37 -10.30
N GLU A 65 9.06 9.58 -9.71
CA GLU A 65 10.43 9.97 -9.40
C GLU A 65 11.42 8.98 -10.00
N THR A 66 12.69 9.15 -9.70
CA THR A 66 13.74 8.22 -10.12
C THR A 66 13.53 6.87 -9.45
N LEU A 67 13.56 5.81 -10.25
CA LEU A 67 13.51 4.45 -9.74
C LEU A 67 14.87 4.07 -9.12
N HIS A 68 14.82 3.48 -7.94
CA HIS A 68 15.98 2.98 -7.22
C HIS A 68 15.94 1.46 -7.13
N ALA A 69 17.06 0.79 -7.43
CA ALA A 69 17.21 -0.62 -7.13
C ALA A 69 17.38 -0.82 -5.62
N THR A 70 16.62 -1.76 -5.05
CA THR A 70 16.59 -2.05 -3.61
C THR A 70 16.75 -3.55 -3.32
N LEU A 71 16.80 -3.91 -2.03
CA LEU A 71 16.82 -5.31 -1.57
C LEU A 71 15.47 -6.03 -1.78
N SER A 72 14.40 -5.28 -2.11
CA SER A 72 13.05 -5.81 -2.38
C SER A 72 12.60 -5.53 -3.81
N PRO A 73 13.24 -6.16 -4.84
CA PRO A 73 13.09 -5.75 -6.23
C PRO A 73 11.68 -5.88 -6.80
N SER A 74 10.84 -6.75 -6.27
CA SER A 74 9.42 -6.84 -6.69
C SER A 74 8.60 -5.58 -6.34
N MET A 75 9.13 -4.75 -5.44
CA MET A 75 8.53 -3.46 -5.05
C MET A 75 9.22 -2.27 -5.73
N ASP A 76 10.24 -2.48 -6.59
CA ASP A 76 10.94 -1.42 -7.31
C ASP A 76 10.08 -0.95 -8.48
N ILE A 77 9.08 -0.16 -8.17
CA ILE A 77 8.14 0.39 -9.14
C ILE A 77 7.82 1.87 -8.86
N MET A 78 7.53 2.61 -9.92
CA MET A 78 7.01 3.98 -9.87
C MET A 78 5.65 4.12 -10.57
N VAL A 79 5.03 2.99 -10.91
CA VAL A 79 3.67 2.91 -11.44
C VAL A 79 2.97 1.73 -10.77
N SER A 80 2.09 2.02 -9.84
CA SER A 80 1.33 1.00 -9.13
C SER A 80 0.09 0.62 -9.92
N SER A 81 0.15 -0.50 -10.65
CA SER A 81 -0.84 -0.86 -11.70
C SER A 81 -2.26 -1.13 -11.19
N ASN A 82 -2.43 -1.50 -9.92
CA ASN A 82 -3.75 -1.75 -9.35
C ASN A 82 -4.27 -0.59 -8.48
N PHE A 83 -3.48 0.46 -8.30
CA PHE A 83 -3.89 1.62 -7.50
C PHE A 83 -5.10 2.35 -8.12
N GLU A 84 -5.19 2.36 -9.44
CA GLU A 84 -6.35 2.93 -10.15
C GLU A 84 -7.69 2.29 -9.78
N ARG A 85 -7.70 1.05 -9.26
CA ARG A 85 -8.91 0.39 -8.77
C ARG A 85 -9.46 1.05 -7.50
N LEU A 86 -8.57 1.44 -6.58
CA LEU A 86 -8.97 2.22 -5.40
C LEU A 86 -9.46 3.61 -5.83
N LEU A 87 -8.72 4.27 -6.72
CA LEU A 87 -9.14 5.58 -7.26
C LEU A 87 -10.51 5.51 -7.92
N PHE A 88 -10.80 4.43 -8.66
CA PHE A 88 -12.10 4.21 -9.29
C PHE A 88 -13.23 4.17 -8.25
N ASP A 89 -13.08 3.40 -7.17
CA ASP A 89 -14.07 3.35 -6.10
C ASP A 89 -14.22 4.71 -5.39
N LEU A 90 -13.11 5.40 -5.08
CA LEU A 90 -13.12 6.73 -4.46
C LEU A 90 -13.80 7.80 -5.34
N HIS A 91 -13.82 7.62 -6.66
CA HIS A 91 -14.51 8.50 -7.60
C HIS A 91 -15.93 8.01 -7.94
N GLY A 92 -16.53 7.17 -7.10
CA GLY A 92 -17.88 6.66 -7.31
C GLY A 92 -18.02 5.84 -8.60
N ARG A 93 -16.92 5.15 -8.98
CA ARG A 93 -16.81 4.32 -10.19
C ARG A 93 -16.93 5.11 -11.49
N ASN A 94 -16.49 6.37 -11.48
CA ASN A 94 -16.45 7.21 -12.67
C ASN A 94 -15.20 6.93 -13.52
N GLY A 95 -15.33 6.08 -14.53
CA GLY A 95 -14.22 5.72 -15.41
C GLY A 95 -13.62 6.88 -16.19
N ALA A 96 -14.41 7.89 -16.56
CA ALA A 96 -13.92 9.08 -17.28
C ALA A 96 -12.99 9.92 -16.40
N ALA A 97 -13.32 10.06 -15.11
CA ALA A 97 -12.44 10.76 -14.15
C ALA A 97 -11.10 10.03 -14.00
N ILE A 98 -11.12 8.70 -13.89
CA ILE A 98 -9.89 7.91 -13.76
C ILE A 98 -9.06 7.96 -15.04
N ALA A 99 -9.68 7.88 -16.20
CA ALA A 99 -8.98 8.03 -17.49
C ALA A 99 -8.25 9.37 -17.57
N GLY A 100 -8.88 10.45 -17.13
CA GLY A 100 -8.27 11.79 -17.08
C GLY A 100 -7.05 11.86 -16.16
N LEU A 101 -7.13 11.29 -14.94
CA LEU A 101 -6.01 11.20 -13.99
C LEU A 101 -4.84 10.40 -14.58
N MET A 102 -5.13 9.23 -15.16
CA MET A 102 -4.12 8.35 -15.75
C MET A 102 -3.48 8.96 -17.01
N ASP A 103 -4.23 9.70 -17.82
CA ASP A 103 -3.69 10.41 -18.99
C ASP A 103 -2.72 11.52 -18.57
N ASN A 104 -3.06 12.30 -17.54
CA ASN A 104 -2.17 13.32 -16.98
C ASN A 104 -0.89 12.67 -16.41
N PHE A 105 -1.04 11.58 -15.66
CA PHE A 105 0.09 10.84 -15.12
C PHE A 105 1.02 10.28 -16.20
N ARG A 106 0.46 9.70 -17.28
CA ARG A 106 1.24 9.19 -18.42
C ARG A 106 2.02 10.28 -19.14
N LYS A 107 1.49 11.50 -19.21
CA LYS A 107 2.15 12.68 -19.79
C LYS A 107 3.22 13.29 -18.88
N GLY A 108 3.51 12.65 -17.74
CA GLY A 108 4.55 13.08 -16.79
C GLY A 108 4.10 14.11 -15.76
N GLY A 109 2.78 14.45 -15.73
CA GLY A 109 2.27 15.50 -14.83
C GLY A 109 1.99 15.04 -13.40
N GLY A 110 1.87 13.73 -13.13
CA GLY A 110 1.38 13.27 -11.83
C GLY A 110 -0.05 13.74 -11.55
N PHE A 111 -0.59 13.42 -10.36
CA PHE A 111 -1.89 13.92 -9.92
C PHE A 111 -2.02 13.97 -8.39
N SER A 112 -3.01 14.72 -7.94
CA SER A 112 -3.64 14.63 -6.63
C SER A 112 -5.14 14.40 -6.84
N VAL A 113 -5.83 13.97 -5.80
CA VAL A 113 -7.31 13.86 -5.81
C VAL A 113 -7.92 14.94 -4.90
N GLU A 114 -9.23 15.15 -4.99
CA GLU A 114 -9.93 16.07 -4.11
C GLU A 114 -9.69 15.69 -2.64
N GLN A 115 -9.49 16.69 -1.79
CA GLN A 115 -9.14 16.53 -0.37
C GLN A 115 -10.10 15.58 0.37
N GLU A 116 -11.38 15.64 0.06
CA GLU A 116 -12.40 14.80 0.67
C GLU A 116 -12.19 13.31 0.33
N ARG A 117 -11.87 13.00 -0.93
CA ARG A 117 -11.60 11.61 -1.38
C ARG A 117 -10.32 11.06 -0.77
N TRP A 118 -9.29 11.90 -0.70
CA TRP A 118 -8.04 11.52 -0.04
C TRP A 118 -8.26 11.26 1.45
N THR A 119 -9.00 12.13 2.13
CA THR A 119 -9.35 11.95 3.55
C THR A 119 -10.17 10.67 3.76
N GLU A 120 -11.08 10.33 2.85
CA GLU A 120 -11.83 9.07 2.92
C GLU A 120 -10.90 7.85 2.81
N ALA A 121 -9.97 7.85 1.88
CA ALA A 121 -8.97 6.78 1.77
C ALA A 121 -8.15 6.64 3.07
N ARG A 122 -7.75 7.76 3.67
CA ARG A 122 -6.95 7.82 4.91
C ARG A 122 -7.68 7.28 6.15
N LYS A 123 -8.99 7.12 6.12
CA LYS A 123 -9.72 6.47 7.22
C LYS A 123 -9.36 4.98 7.37
N LEU A 124 -8.97 4.34 6.29
CA LEU A 124 -8.60 2.93 6.27
C LEU A 124 -7.09 2.72 6.03
N PHE A 125 -6.52 3.49 5.12
CA PHE A 125 -5.13 3.32 4.70
C PHE A 125 -4.19 4.23 5.49
N ASP A 126 -3.13 3.65 6.03
CA ASP A 126 -1.94 4.33 6.47
C ASP A 126 -0.76 3.92 5.60
N SER A 127 0.40 4.52 5.79
CA SER A 127 1.56 4.18 4.98
C SER A 127 2.89 4.50 5.65
N LEU A 128 3.91 3.77 5.25
CA LEU A 128 5.30 4.03 5.60
C LEU A 128 6.22 3.71 4.41
N ALA A 129 7.39 4.29 4.42
CA ALA A 129 8.47 3.96 3.49
C ALA A 129 9.69 3.52 4.29
N VAL A 130 10.33 2.42 3.86
CA VAL A 130 11.43 1.75 4.56
C VAL A 130 12.67 1.75 3.68
N SER A 131 13.81 2.16 4.24
CA SER A 131 15.10 2.08 3.55
C SER A 131 15.70 0.67 3.59
N ASP A 132 16.71 0.42 2.74
CA ASP A 132 17.45 -0.85 2.78
C ASP A 132 18.15 -1.07 4.11
N GLU A 133 18.65 -0.01 4.74
CA GLU A 133 19.27 -0.07 6.07
C GLU A 133 18.27 -0.53 7.12
N GLN A 134 17.08 0.10 7.16
CA GLN A 134 16.00 -0.28 8.07
C GLN A 134 15.50 -1.71 7.80
N THR A 135 15.44 -2.11 6.53
CA THR A 135 15.10 -3.49 6.15
C THR A 135 16.09 -4.50 6.74
N CYS A 136 17.39 -4.23 6.60
CA CYS A 136 18.44 -5.08 7.19
C CYS A 136 18.38 -5.11 8.73
N GLU A 137 18.15 -3.96 9.36
CA GLU A 137 17.99 -3.87 10.82
C GLU A 137 16.79 -4.71 11.30
N THR A 138 15.66 -4.62 10.62
CA THR A 138 14.46 -5.42 10.93
C THR A 138 14.73 -6.92 10.81
N ILE A 139 15.39 -7.36 9.72
CA ILE A 139 15.76 -8.78 9.55
C ILE A 139 16.67 -9.25 10.69
N ALA A 140 17.68 -8.45 11.05
CA ALA A 140 18.60 -8.79 12.14
C ALA A 140 17.90 -8.85 13.49
N GLN A 141 17.02 -7.90 13.76
CA GLN A 141 16.24 -7.85 15.00
C GLN A 141 15.32 -9.06 15.14
N VAL A 142 14.51 -9.37 14.14
CA VAL A 142 13.58 -10.51 14.16
C VAL A 142 14.35 -11.82 14.31
N PHE A 143 15.48 -11.96 13.62
CA PHE A 143 16.33 -13.13 13.79
C PHE A 143 16.87 -13.26 15.23
N ALA A 144 17.29 -12.17 15.84
CA ALA A 144 17.77 -12.19 17.23
C ALA A 144 16.67 -12.50 18.25
N GLU A 145 15.42 -12.05 17.99
CA GLU A 145 14.29 -12.22 18.91
C GLU A 145 13.64 -13.63 18.83
N CYS A 146 13.51 -14.20 17.63
CA CYS A 146 12.77 -15.45 17.45
C CYS A 146 13.44 -16.48 16.53
N GLY A 147 14.62 -16.19 15.96
CA GLY A 147 15.36 -17.10 15.07
C GLY A 147 14.82 -17.19 13.65
N GLU A 148 13.82 -16.38 13.29
CA GLU A 148 13.23 -16.34 11.96
C GLU A 148 14.02 -15.42 11.02
N VAL A 149 14.33 -15.89 9.81
CA VAL A 149 14.99 -15.09 8.77
C VAL A 149 13.91 -14.59 7.80
N LEU A 150 13.60 -13.31 7.89
CA LEU A 150 12.65 -12.68 6.97
C LEU A 150 13.31 -12.44 5.60
N ASP A 151 12.53 -12.57 4.52
CA ASP A 151 12.93 -11.99 3.23
C ASP A 151 12.76 -10.46 3.26
N PRO A 152 13.49 -9.72 2.40
CA PRO A 152 13.45 -8.26 2.43
C PRO A 152 12.07 -7.65 2.19
N HIS A 153 11.19 -8.30 1.40
CA HIS A 153 9.84 -7.78 1.18
C HIS A 153 9.00 -7.90 2.46
N THR A 154 9.06 -9.05 3.14
CA THR A 154 8.36 -9.26 4.41
C THR A 154 8.85 -8.30 5.50
N ALA A 155 10.16 -8.04 5.53
CA ALA A 155 10.76 -7.14 6.52
C ALA A 155 10.33 -5.67 6.38
N ILE A 156 9.83 -5.25 5.22
CA ILE A 156 9.27 -3.92 4.99
C ILE A 156 7.86 -3.82 5.63
N GLY A 157 7.11 -4.89 5.69
CA GLY A 157 5.78 -4.95 6.32
C GLY A 157 5.81 -5.05 7.82
#